data_3b04d62bd2686c06d430f52e0b5309d8
#
_entry.id   3b04d62bd2686c06d430f52e0b5309d8
#
_cell.length_a   1.000
_cell.length_b   1.000
_cell.length_c   1.000
_cell.angle_alpha   90.00
_cell.angle_beta   90.00
_cell.angle_gamma   90.00
#
_symmetry.space_group_name_H-M   'P 1'
#
loop_
_entity.id
_entity.type
_entity.pdbx_description
1 polymer ?
#
loop_
_entity_poly.entity_id
_entity_poly.type
_entity_poly.pdbx_seq_one_letter_code
_entity_poly.pdbx_strand_id
1 'polypeptide(L)'
;MTDTFRQQMDRELGLLGIQLSEKQLEQFFTYYEMLVEKNKVMNLTAITDETDVVSKHFSDSLSLLRVLKRVMDSGDGCDGSRVYEEELLEGKSVIDVGTGAGFPGIPLKIAFPGIKLTLLDSLNKRVKFLEEVCDALELK
;
A
#
# COMPACT_ATOMS: atom_id res chain seq x y z
N MET A 1 -11.69 -13.35 3.57
CA MET A 1 -11.81 -11.88 3.80
C MET A 1 -13.13 -11.60 4.50
N THR A 2 -13.11 -10.78 5.54
CA THR A 2 -14.33 -10.40 6.26
C THR A 2 -15.15 -9.37 5.48
N ASP A 3 -16.45 -9.35 5.71
CA ASP A 3 -17.33 -8.35 5.08
C ASP A 3 -17.00 -6.94 5.56
N THR A 4 -16.64 -6.79 6.83
CA THR A 4 -16.24 -5.50 7.42
C THR A 4 -15.01 -4.94 6.71
N PHE A 5 -13.97 -5.77 6.51
CA PHE A 5 -12.76 -5.37 5.80
C PHE A 5 -13.09 -4.92 4.37
N ARG A 6 -13.87 -5.72 3.66
CA ARG A 6 -14.25 -5.44 2.28
C ARG A 6 -15.03 -4.12 2.16
N GLN A 7 -16.02 -3.93 3.01
CA GLN A 7 -16.84 -2.70 3.01
C GLN A 7 -15.98 -1.47 3.28
N GLN A 8 -15.08 -1.56 4.25
CA GLN A 8 -14.20 -0.44 4.58
C GLN A 8 -13.22 -0.16 3.44
N MET A 9 -12.65 -1.19 2.81
CA MET A 9 -11.78 -1.01 1.64
C MET A 9 -12.53 -0.37 0.49
N ASP A 10 -13.73 -0.85 0.17
CA ASP A 10 -14.54 -0.29 -0.92
C ASP A 10 -14.86 1.18 -0.68
N ARG A 11 -15.19 1.54 0.56
CA ARG A 11 -15.44 2.93 0.95
C ARG A 11 -14.22 3.82 0.75
N GLU A 12 -13.07 3.40 1.27
CA GLU A 12 -11.84 4.19 1.20
C GLU A 12 -11.33 4.31 -0.25
N LEU A 13 -11.38 3.22 -1.00
CA LEU A 13 -10.98 3.21 -2.41
C LEU A 13 -11.90 4.11 -3.24
N GLY A 14 -13.20 4.11 -2.94
CA GLY A 14 -14.17 4.99 -3.60
C GLY A 14 -13.84 6.47 -3.39
N LEU A 15 -13.43 6.84 -2.17
CA LEU A 15 -13.02 8.21 -1.85
C LEU A 15 -11.72 8.62 -2.56
N LEU A 16 -10.84 7.66 -2.80
CA LEU A 16 -9.57 7.90 -3.49
C LEU A 16 -9.68 7.79 -5.01
N GLY A 17 -10.77 7.24 -5.52
CA GLY A 17 -10.94 6.99 -6.95
C GLY A 17 -10.07 5.86 -7.49
N ILE A 18 -9.70 4.90 -6.64
CA ILE A 18 -8.88 3.76 -6.97
C ILE A 18 -9.74 2.51 -7.10
N GLN A 19 -9.50 1.72 -8.14
CA GLN A 19 -10.14 0.42 -8.34
C GLN A 19 -9.10 -0.69 -8.19
N LEU A 20 -9.43 -1.70 -7.38
CA LEU A 20 -8.58 -2.87 -7.17
C LEU A 20 -9.30 -4.14 -7.63
N SER A 21 -8.53 -5.10 -8.12
CA SER A 21 -9.03 -6.42 -8.44
C SER A 21 -9.30 -7.24 -7.16
N GLU A 22 -10.05 -8.33 -7.29
CA GLU A 22 -10.25 -9.26 -6.18
C GLU A 22 -8.92 -9.78 -5.63
N LYS A 23 -7.97 -10.08 -6.50
CA LYS A 23 -6.63 -10.52 -6.09
C LYS A 23 -5.94 -9.47 -5.24
N GLN A 24 -6.00 -8.21 -5.62
CA GLN A 24 -5.39 -7.11 -4.86
C GLN A 24 -6.07 -6.93 -3.49
N LEU A 25 -7.40 -7.03 -3.43
CA LEU A 25 -8.13 -6.98 -2.15
C LEU A 25 -7.73 -8.15 -1.24
N GLU A 26 -7.57 -9.34 -1.77
CA GLU A 26 -7.09 -10.50 -1.02
C GLU A 26 -5.65 -10.29 -0.52
N GLN A 27 -4.79 -9.68 -1.32
CA GLN A 27 -3.44 -9.33 -0.92
C GLN A 27 -3.45 -8.35 0.26
N PHE A 28 -4.29 -7.33 0.23
CA PHE A 28 -4.44 -6.40 1.37
C PHE A 28 -4.95 -7.12 2.62
N PHE A 29 -5.91 -8.02 2.48
CA PHE A 29 -6.43 -8.75 3.62
C PHE A 29 -5.38 -9.69 4.22
N THR A 30 -4.63 -10.40 3.39
CA THR A 30 -3.52 -11.26 3.85
C THR A 30 -2.46 -10.45 4.57
N TYR A 31 -2.13 -9.28 4.02
CA TYR A 31 -1.20 -8.35 4.67
C TYR A 31 -1.70 -7.92 6.05
N TYR A 32 -2.98 -7.56 6.14
CA TYR A 32 -3.61 -7.23 7.42
C TYR A 32 -3.48 -8.36 8.43
N GLU A 33 -3.81 -9.58 8.04
CA GLU A 33 -3.73 -10.74 8.94
C GLU A 33 -2.30 -10.99 9.41
N MET A 34 -1.32 -10.90 8.51
CA MET A 34 0.10 -11.07 8.86
C MET A 34 0.58 -9.97 9.80
N LEU A 35 0.14 -8.73 9.57
CA LEU A 35 0.48 -7.59 10.41
C LEU A 35 -0.03 -7.79 11.84
N VAL A 36 -1.28 -8.16 12.01
CA VAL A 36 -1.90 -8.39 13.32
C VAL A 36 -1.23 -9.55 14.03
N GLU A 37 -0.97 -10.64 13.33
CA GLU A 37 -0.33 -11.82 13.91
C GLU A 37 1.10 -11.51 14.37
N LYS A 38 1.89 -10.85 13.54
CA LYS A 38 3.26 -10.49 13.88
C LYS A 38 3.31 -9.44 14.99
N ASN A 39 2.32 -8.56 15.05
CA ASN A 39 2.27 -7.51 16.07
C ASN A 39 2.14 -8.07 17.49
N LYS A 40 1.69 -9.29 17.65
CA LYS A 40 1.63 -9.97 18.94
C LYS A 40 3.02 -10.23 19.55
N VAL A 41 4.05 -10.36 18.70
CA VAL A 41 5.43 -10.66 19.11
C VAL A 41 6.40 -9.51 18.83
N MET A 42 6.04 -8.56 17.98
CA MET A 42 6.87 -7.42 17.61
C MET A 42 5.99 -6.17 17.53
N ASN A 43 6.21 -5.15 18.25
CA ASN A 43 5.41 -3.92 18.16
C ASN A 43 5.60 -3.21 16.82
N LEU A 44 4.93 -3.69 15.77
CA LEU A 44 4.97 -3.11 14.42
C LEU A 44 4.08 -1.87 14.31
N THR A 45 2.93 -1.90 14.96
CA THR A 45 1.97 -0.79 14.97
C THR A 45 1.12 -0.84 16.22
N ALA A 46 0.65 0.33 16.69
CA ALA A 46 -0.33 0.43 17.75
C ALA A 46 -1.76 0.18 17.23
N ILE A 47 -1.96 0.18 15.92
CA ILE A 47 -3.27 0.06 15.28
C ILE A 47 -3.44 -1.37 14.78
N THR A 48 -4.38 -2.11 15.38
CA THR A 48 -4.66 -3.51 15.02
C THR A 48 -6.13 -3.76 14.68
N ASP A 49 -7.00 -2.80 14.93
CA ASP A 49 -8.40 -2.89 14.54
C ASP A 49 -8.53 -2.87 13.01
N GLU A 50 -9.37 -3.77 12.49
CA GLU A 50 -9.54 -3.97 11.04
C GLU A 50 -9.93 -2.68 10.31
N THR A 51 -10.89 -1.94 10.83
CA THR A 51 -11.34 -0.68 10.25
C THR A 51 -10.25 0.38 10.29
N ASP A 52 -9.54 0.48 11.42
CA ASP A 52 -8.48 1.47 11.60
C ASP A 52 -7.25 1.16 10.73
N VAL A 53 -6.89 -0.11 10.56
CA VAL A 53 -5.79 -0.49 9.66
C VAL A 53 -6.11 -0.06 8.23
N VAL A 54 -7.33 -0.31 7.78
CA VAL A 54 -7.75 0.09 6.44
C VAL A 54 -7.69 1.61 6.28
N SER A 55 -8.27 2.38 7.20
CA SER A 55 -8.36 3.84 7.05
C SER A 55 -7.06 4.56 7.38
N LYS A 56 -6.34 4.15 8.43
CA LYS A 56 -5.16 4.87 8.92
C LYS A 56 -3.85 4.39 8.31
N HIS A 57 -3.78 3.15 7.83
CA HIS A 57 -2.59 2.62 7.18
C HIS A 57 -2.75 2.45 5.68
N PHE A 58 -3.73 1.69 5.23
CA PHE A 58 -3.88 1.37 3.81
C PHE A 58 -4.35 2.58 2.99
N SER A 59 -5.45 3.19 3.40
CA SER A 59 -5.98 4.38 2.72
C SER A 59 -5.00 5.54 2.78
N ASP A 60 -4.42 5.78 3.94
CA ASP A 60 -3.42 6.85 4.12
C ASP A 60 -2.21 6.65 3.19
N SER A 61 -1.70 5.42 3.09
CA SER A 61 -0.62 5.08 2.18
C SER A 61 -0.98 5.35 0.72
N LEU A 62 -2.16 4.93 0.31
CA LEU A 62 -2.65 5.10 -1.05
C LEU A 62 -2.98 6.57 -1.38
N SER A 63 -3.29 7.38 -0.38
CA SER A 63 -3.54 8.82 -0.57
C SER A 63 -2.30 9.57 -1.05
N LEU A 64 -1.12 9.00 -0.87
CA LEU A 64 0.13 9.55 -1.39
C LEU A 64 0.09 9.70 -2.91
N LEU A 65 -0.70 8.88 -3.60
CA LEU A 65 -0.89 8.97 -5.04
C LEU A 65 -1.36 10.37 -5.47
N ARG A 66 -2.21 11.02 -4.68
CA ARG A 66 -2.70 12.38 -4.96
C ARG A 66 -1.57 13.39 -4.96
N VAL A 67 -0.63 13.25 -4.03
CA VAL A 67 0.55 14.13 -3.94
C VAL A 67 1.47 13.88 -5.14
N LEU A 68 1.73 12.62 -5.45
CA LEU A 68 2.57 12.25 -6.60
C LEU A 68 1.97 12.77 -7.91
N LYS A 69 0.67 12.64 -8.07
CA LYS A 69 -0.05 13.15 -9.25
C LYS A 69 0.12 14.66 -9.40
N ARG A 70 -0.03 15.42 -8.32
CA ARG A 70 0.18 16.88 -8.32
C ARG A 70 1.60 17.26 -8.70
N VAL A 71 2.59 16.57 -8.15
CA VAL A 71 3.99 16.85 -8.42
C VAL A 71 4.33 16.55 -9.88
N MET A 72 3.79 15.48 -10.45
CA MET A 72 4.05 15.09 -11.83
C MET A 72 3.28 15.94 -12.84
N ASP A 73 2.04 16.33 -12.53
CA ASP A 73 1.22 17.18 -13.40
C ASP A 73 1.71 18.62 -13.45
N SER A 74 2.39 19.12 -12.42
CA SER A 74 2.89 20.50 -12.38
C SER A 74 4.10 20.76 -13.27
N GLY A 75 4.71 19.72 -13.83
CA GLY A 75 5.92 19.84 -14.67
C GLY A 75 5.67 20.02 -16.17
N ASP A 76 4.50 19.64 -16.67
CA ASP A 76 4.17 19.71 -18.10
C ASP A 76 2.86 20.44 -18.30
N GLY A 77 2.90 21.48 -19.11
CA GLY A 77 1.72 22.25 -19.45
C GLY A 77 0.60 21.34 -19.92
N CYS A 78 -0.48 21.37 -19.19
CA CYS A 78 -1.63 20.52 -19.33
C CYS A 78 -2.17 20.44 -20.75
N ASP A 79 -2.15 19.28 -21.33
CA ASP A 79 -2.94 19.00 -22.52
C ASP A 79 -4.32 18.40 -22.18
N GLY A 80 -4.68 18.35 -20.89
CA GLY A 80 -5.97 17.81 -20.45
C GLY A 80 -6.07 16.29 -20.57
N SER A 81 -5.01 15.58 -20.93
CA SER A 81 -5.03 14.14 -20.97
C SER A 81 -5.05 13.60 -19.53
N ARG A 82 -6.06 12.79 -19.22
CA ARG A 82 -6.11 12.05 -17.99
C ARG A 82 -5.08 10.93 -18.09
N VAL A 83 -3.92 11.13 -17.49
CA VAL A 83 -3.00 10.03 -17.26
C VAL A 83 -3.69 9.11 -16.26
N TYR A 84 -3.98 7.90 -16.67
CA TYR A 84 -4.52 6.90 -15.76
C TYR A 84 -3.51 6.68 -14.63
N GLU A 85 -4.01 6.59 -13.40
CA GLU A 85 -3.19 6.47 -12.20
C GLU A 85 -2.20 5.30 -12.27
N GLU A 86 -2.63 4.20 -12.90
CA GLU A 86 -1.78 3.03 -13.13
C GLU A 86 -0.59 3.35 -14.04
N GLU A 87 -0.79 4.16 -15.09
CA GLU A 87 0.28 4.56 -16.02
C GLU A 87 1.28 5.50 -15.37
N LEU A 88 0.82 6.33 -14.42
CA LEU A 88 1.66 7.30 -13.73
C LEU A 88 2.82 6.65 -12.99
N LEU A 89 2.56 5.51 -12.35
CA LEU A 89 3.54 4.81 -11.52
C LEU A 89 4.21 3.63 -12.25
N GLU A 90 3.75 3.28 -13.45
CA GLU A 90 4.28 2.14 -14.18
C GLU A 90 5.79 2.31 -14.45
N GLY A 91 6.57 1.31 -14.04
CA GLY A 91 8.02 1.32 -14.22
C GLY A 91 8.81 2.27 -13.33
N LYS A 92 8.13 3.04 -12.47
CA LYS A 92 8.79 3.98 -11.56
C LYS A 92 9.47 3.24 -10.41
N SER A 93 10.65 3.71 -10.03
CA SER A 93 11.36 3.21 -8.85
C SER A 93 10.95 4.01 -7.63
N VAL A 94 10.57 3.31 -6.57
CA VAL A 94 10.15 3.90 -5.30
C VAL A 94 10.99 3.29 -4.18
N ILE A 95 11.55 4.14 -3.34
CA ILE A 95 12.30 3.71 -2.16
C ILE A 95 11.56 4.22 -0.92
N ASP A 96 11.18 3.29 -0.05
CA ASP A 96 10.53 3.60 1.23
C ASP A 96 11.57 3.45 2.34
N VAL A 97 12.05 4.58 2.85
CA VAL A 97 13.09 4.63 3.88
C VAL A 97 12.48 4.66 5.27
N GLY A 98 12.90 3.74 6.13
CA GLY A 98 12.31 3.60 7.45
C GLY A 98 10.89 3.04 7.38
N THR A 99 10.69 2.04 6.53
CA THR A 99 9.36 1.53 6.17
C THR A 99 8.59 0.91 7.33
N GLY A 100 9.26 0.45 8.39
CA GLY A 100 8.62 -0.17 9.56
C GLY A 100 7.82 -1.42 9.18
N ALA A 101 6.51 -1.35 9.33
CA ALA A 101 5.59 -2.44 8.99
C ALA A 101 5.31 -2.55 7.48
N GLY A 102 5.93 -1.70 6.66
CA GLY A 102 5.79 -1.71 5.20
C GLY A 102 4.98 -0.56 4.63
N PHE A 103 4.76 0.50 5.41
CA PHE A 103 3.96 1.66 4.99
C PHE A 103 4.85 2.84 4.59
N PRO A 104 4.57 3.54 3.51
CA PRO A 104 3.50 3.33 2.52
C PRO A 104 3.85 2.36 1.38
N GLY A 105 5.04 1.77 1.38
CA GLY A 105 5.59 1.03 0.24
C GLY A 105 4.77 -0.17 -0.21
N ILE A 106 4.45 -1.09 0.71
CA ILE A 106 3.72 -2.32 0.36
C ILE A 106 2.30 -2.02 -0.16
N PRO A 107 1.48 -1.17 0.49
CA PRO A 107 0.19 -0.79 -0.09
C PRO A 107 0.29 -0.23 -1.51
N LEU A 108 1.28 0.61 -1.78
CA LEU A 108 1.51 1.15 -3.13
C LEU A 108 1.86 0.05 -4.12
N LYS A 109 2.70 -0.92 -3.72
CA LYS A 109 3.06 -2.04 -4.60
C LYS A 109 1.89 -2.96 -4.90
N ILE A 110 1.02 -3.22 -3.92
CA ILE A 110 -0.18 -4.01 -4.13
C ILE A 110 -1.11 -3.32 -5.12
N ALA A 111 -1.36 -2.03 -4.92
CA ALA A 111 -2.27 -1.25 -5.76
C ALA A 111 -1.70 -0.99 -7.15
N PHE A 112 -0.40 -0.81 -7.26
CA PHE A 112 0.30 -0.47 -8.51
C PHE A 112 1.46 -1.44 -8.73
N PRO A 113 1.17 -2.67 -9.20
CA PRO A 113 2.20 -3.73 -9.29
C PRO A 113 3.38 -3.40 -10.21
N GLY A 114 3.23 -2.42 -11.09
CA GLY A 114 4.28 -2.00 -12.02
C GLY A 114 5.39 -1.17 -11.40
N ILE A 115 5.27 -0.73 -10.14
CA ILE A 115 6.37 0.01 -9.50
C ILE A 115 7.51 -0.93 -9.12
N LYS A 116 8.73 -0.37 -9.10
CA LYS A 116 9.92 -1.06 -8.62
C LYS A 116 10.20 -0.58 -7.21
N LEU A 117 9.75 -1.36 -6.22
CA LEU A 117 9.79 -0.96 -4.82
C LEU A 117 11.03 -1.49 -4.12
N THR A 118 11.68 -0.62 -3.35
CA THR A 118 12.73 -0.99 -2.41
C THR A 118 12.31 -0.53 -1.02
N LEU A 119 12.31 -1.45 -0.06
CA LEU A 119 11.99 -1.19 1.34
C LEU A 119 13.28 -1.19 2.16
N LEU A 120 13.50 -0.12 2.93
CA LEU A 120 14.67 0.00 3.80
C LEU A 120 14.23 0.15 5.25
N ASP A 121 14.82 -0.66 6.12
CA ASP A 121 14.64 -0.51 7.58
C ASP A 121 15.90 -0.94 8.30
N SER A 122 16.18 -0.35 9.45
CA SER A 122 17.35 -0.61 10.25
C SER A 122 17.24 -1.87 11.13
N LEU A 123 16.01 -2.35 11.40
CA LEU A 123 15.77 -3.49 12.24
C LEU A 123 15.61 -4.78 11.43
N ASN A 124 16.50 -5.72 11.65
CA ASN A 124 16.51 -7.00 10.95
C ASN A 124 15.20 -7.80 11.11
N LYS A 125 14.58 -7.71 12.27
CA LYS A 125 13.30 -8.37 12.55
C LYS A 125 12.18 -7.83 11.64
N ARG A 126 12.18 -6.53 11.37
CA ARG A 126 11.22 -5.89 10.45
C ARG A 126 11.51 -6.30 9.01
N VAL A 127 12.77 -6.32 8.61
CA VAL A 127 13.18 -6.76 7.27
C VAL A 127 12.70 -8.19 6.99
N LYS A 128 12.87 -9.09 7.96
CA LYS A 128 12.38 -10.48 7.85
C LYS A 128 10.86 -10.54 7.68
N PHE A 129 10.13 -9.76 8.46
CA PHE A 129 8.67 -9.66 8.33
C PHE A 129 8.28 -9.18 6.94
N LEU A 130 8.94 -8.14 6.43
CA LEU A 130 8.67 -7.59 5.10
C LEU A 130 8.96 -8.61 4.00
N GLU A 131 10.02 -9.40 4.13
CA GLU A 131 10.33 -10.50 3.20
C GLU A 131 9.21 -11.55 3.21
N GLU A 132 8.76 -11.95 4.40
CA GLU A 132 7.64 -12.90 4.54
C GLU A 132 6.36 -12.38 3.88
N VAL A 133 6.06 -11.09 4.07
CA VAL A 133 4.89 -10.45 3.44
C VAL A 133 5.03 -10.44 1.92
N CYS A 134 6.17 -10.00 1.41
CA CYS A 134 6.39 -9.95 -0.04
C CYS A 134 6.26 -11.33 -0.68
N ASP A 135 6.80 -12.37 -0.03
CA ASP A 135 6.68 -13.74 -0.50
C ASP A 135 5.22 -14.23 -0.47
N ALA A 136 4.51 -14.00 0.63
CA ALA A 136 3.13 -14.43 0.79
C ALA A 136 2.17 -13.75 -0.19
N LEU A 137 2.45 -12.49 -0.52
CA LEU A 137 1.65 -11.70 -1.46
C LEU A 137 2.11 -11.84 -2.91
N GLU A 138 3.16 -12.61 -3.15
CA GLU A 138 3.76 -12.80 -4.49
C GLU A 138 4.19 -11.47 -5.14
N LEU A 139 4.70 -10.54 -4.34
CA LEU A 139 5.22 -9.27 -4.84
C LEU A 139 6.63 -9.44 -5.39
N LYS A 140 6.87 -8.94 -6.58
CA LYS A 140 8.17 -9.06 -7.26
C LYS A 140 8.96 -7.77 -7.20
#